data_992fba44088d86ed4922ab02353d4c15
#
_entry.id   992fba44088d86ed4922ab02353d4c15
#
_cell.length_a   1.000
_cell.length_b   1.000
_cell.length_c   1.000
_cell.angle_alpha   90.00
_cell.angle_beta   90.00
_cell.angle_gamma   90.00
#
_symmetry.space_group_name_H-M   'P 1'
#
loop_
_entity.id
_entity.type
_entity.pdbx_description
1 polymer ?
#
loop_
_entity_poly.entity_id
_entity_poly.type
_entity_poly.pdbx_seq_one_letter_code
_entity_poly.pdbx_strand_id
1 'polypeptide(L)'
;VFLFWRRLKEPRAVRLRKALEALGPIFVKFGQVLSTRRDLLPTDIADELAHLQDRVPPFPSAQAIDEIELALGKPVGELFAEFSATPVASASVAQVHFARLADGTQVAVKVLRPGIRNVIWNDLALLDTAAMLVESVWKEGRRLKPREVVAEFAKHLRDELDLMREAANCSQLRRNF
;
A
#
# COMPACT_ATOMS: atom_id res chain seq x y z
N VAL A 1 28.03 9.49 -17.04
CA VAL A 1 28.83 8.53 -17.82
C VAL A 1 29.69 7.61 -16.93
N PHE A 2 29.39 7.42 -15.62
CA PHE A 2 30.25 6.64 -14.71
C PHE A 2 29.61 5.36 -14.14
N LEU A 3 28.51 4.85 -14.70
CA LEU A 3 27.78 3.68 -14.14
C LEU A 3 28.18 2.32 -14.74
N PHE A 4 29.01 2.29 -15.77
CA PHE A 4 29.35 1.04 -16.50
C PHE A 4 30.35 0.09 -15.80
N TRP A 5 30.98 0.50 -14.68
CA TRP A 5 32.04 -0.27 -14.01
C TRP A 5 31.63 -0.91 -12.69
N ARG A 6 30.40 -0.75 -12.23
CA ARG A 6 29.93 -1.53 -11.07
C ARG A 6 29.53 -2.93 -11.53
N ARG A 7 30.39 -3.92 -11.30
CA ARG A 7 29.98 -5.33 -11.35
C ARG A 7 28.86 -5.53 -10.32
N LEU A 8 27.64 -5.59 -10.80
CA LEU A 8 26.47 -5.86 -10.00
C LEU A 8 26.55 -7.35 -9.56
N LYS A 9 26.97 -7.59 -8.33
CA LYS A 9 27.22 -8.93 -7.79
C LYS A 9 25.95 -9.73 -7.52
N GLU A 10 24.81 -9.04 -7.37
CA GLU A 10 23.55 -9.67 -7.03
C GLU A 10 22.70 -9.99 -8.27
N PRO A 11 21.89 -11.08 -8.24
CA PRO A 11 20.93 -11.40 -9.28
C PRO A 11 19.99 -10.24 -9.59
N ARG A 12 19.52 -10.14 -10.84
CA ARG A 12 18.63 -9.06 -11.29
C ARG A 12 17.35 -8.95 -10.45
N ALA A 13 16.77 -10.10 -10.07
CA ALA A 13 15.54 -10.16 -9.26
C ALA A 13 15.76 -9.57 -7.86
N VAL A 14 16.84 -9.95 -7.17
CA VAL A 14 17.21 -9.40 -5.86
C VAL A 14 17.41 -7.89 -5.90
N ARG A 15 18.09 -7.39 -6.94
CA ARG A 15 18.30 -5.94 -7.12
C ARG A 15 16.99 -5.20 -7.34
N LEU A 16 16.06 -5.79 -8.10
CA LEU A 16 14.73 -5.20 -8.32
C LEU A 16 13.96 -5.13 -6.99
N ARG A 17 13.90 -6.22 -6.24
CA ARG A 17 13.27 -6.23 -4.91
C ARG A 17 13.84 -5.14 -4.00
N LYS A 18 15.17 -5.08 -3.85
CA LYS A 18 15.84 -4.07 -3.02
C LYS A 18 15.58 -2.64 -3.51
N ALA A 19 15.46 -2.42 -4.81
CA ALA A 19 15.11 -1.11 -5.36
C ALA A 19 13.69 -0.70 -4.96
N LEU A 20 12.72 -1.62 -5.05
CA LEU A 20 11.33 -1.37 -4.63
C LEU A 20 11.24 -1.11 -3.11
N GLU A 21 11.98 -1.87 -2.30
CA GLU A 21 12.08 -1.64 -0.85
C GLU A 21 12.65 -0.25 -0.53
N ALA A 22 13.70 0.18 -1.24
CA ALA A 22 14.33 1.48 -1.05
C ALA A 22 13.46 2.66 -1.51
N LEU A 23 12.58 2.45 -2.49
CA LEU A 23 11.65 3.47 -2.98
C LEU A 23 10.46 3.70 -2.03
N GLY A 24 10.11 2.69 -1.22
CA GLY A 24 9.11 2.85 -0.17
C GLY A 24 7.88 1.95 -0.29
N PRO A 25 6.92 2.11 0.65
CA PRO A 25 5.83 1.15 0.84
C PRO A 25 4.90 0.96 -0.36
N ILE A 26 4.65 2.00 -1.14
CA ILE A 26 3.80 1.93 -2.34
C ILE A 26 4.47 1.10 -3.43
N PHE A 27 5.79 1.22 -3.58
CA PHE A 27 6.57 0.41 -4.52
C PHE A 27 6.68 -1.05 -4.07
N VAL A 28 6.80 -1.29 -2.75
CA VAL A 28 6.70 -2.64 -2.18
C VAL A 28 5.35 -3.26 -2.53
N LYS A 29 4.25 -2.55 -2.32
CA LYS A 29 2.91 -3.00 -2.65
C LYS A 29 2.74 -3.25 -4.16
N PHE A 30 3.29 -2.39 -4.99
CA PHE A 30 3.33 -2.60 -6.44
C PHE A 30 4.06 -3.91 -6.80
N GLY A 31 5.23 -4.13 -6.21
CA GLY A 31 5.99 -5.37 -6.39
C GLY A 31 5.23 -6.62 -5.93
N GLN A 32 4.49 -6.54 -4.83
CA GLN A 32 3.62 -7.62 -4.36
C GLN A 32 2.50 -7.94 -5.37
N VAL A 33 1.83 -6.93 -5.91
CA VAL A 33 0.82 -7.12 -6.97
C VAL A 33 1.46 -7.74 -8.21
N LEU A 34 2.63 -7.27 -8.62
CA LEU A 34 3.37 -7.85 -9.74
C LEU A 34 3.77 -9.30 -9.51
N SER A 35 4.13 -9.70 -8.29
CA SER A 35 4.52 -11.08 -7.96
C SER A 35 3.42 -12.10 -8.22
N THR A 36 2.16 -11.68 -8.17
CA THR A 36 0.98 -12.52 -8.47
C THR A 36 0.74 -12.67 -9.98
N ARG A 37 1.31 -11.78 -10.80
CA ARG A 37 1.14 -11.74 -12.26
C ARG A 37 2.27 -12.52 -12.96
N ARG A 38 2.26 -13.83 -12.76
CA ARG A 38 3.25 -14.74 -13.39
C ARG A 38 3.16 -14.80 -14.91
N ASP A 39 2.09 -14.27 -15.48
CA ASP A 39 1.89 -14.09 -16.93
C ASP A 39 2.74 -12.94 -17.50
N LEU A 40 3.11 -11.98 -16.66
CA LEU A 40 3.85 -10.77 -17.06
C LEU A 40 5.35 -10.87 -16.78
N LEU A 41 5.75 -11.59 -15.75
CA LEU A 41 7.11 -11.60 -15.26
C LEU A 41 7.81 -12.95 -15.42
N PRO A 42 9.12 -12.97 -15.68
CA PRO A 42 9.95 -14.17 -15.53
C PRO A 42 9.81 -14.75 -14.10
N THR A 43 9.83 -16.07 -14.00
CA THR A 43 9.59 -16.80 -12.74
C THR A 43 10.56 -16.36 -11.64
N ASP A 44 11.85 -16.16 -11.96
CA ASP A 44 12.87 -15.72 -11.03
C ASP A 44 12.57 -14.34 -10.41
N ILE A 45 11.95 -13.43 -11.18
CA ILE A 45 11.53 -12.12 -10.69
C ILE A 45 10.25 -12.24 -9.86
N ALA A 46 9.24 -12.96 -10.33
CA ALA A 46 7.99 -13.13 -9.60
C ALA A 46 8.22 -13.79 -8.23
N ASP A 47 9.05 -14.84 -8.16
CA ASP A 47 9.38 -15.54 -6.92
C ASP A 47 10.15 -14.63 -5.94
N GLU A 48 11.08 -13.83 -6.42
CA GLU A 48 11.81 -12.89 -5.56
C GLU A 48 10.91 -11.75 -5.04
N LEU A 49 10.02 -11.20 -5.88
CA LEU A 49 9.07 -10.18 -5.47
C LEU A 49 8.03 -10.70 -4.47
N ALA A 50 7.74 -12.00 -4.45
CA ALA A 50 6.88 -12.61 -3.44
C ALA A 50 7.46 -12.53 -2.01
N HIS A 51 8.76 -12.27 -1.85
CA HIS A 51 9.39 -12.02 -0.56
C HIS A 51 9.20 -10.60 -0.02
N LEU A 52 8.65 -9.68 -0.81
CA LEU A 52 8.36 -8.32 -0.36
C LEU A 52 7.34 -8.34 0.79
N GLN A 53 7.65 -7.65 1.88
CA GLN A 53 6.79 -7.56 3.06
C GLN A 53 6.27 -6.15 3.24
N ASP A 54 4.94 -6.02 3.34
CA ASP A 54 4.25 -4.75 3.61
C ASP A 54 4.20 -4.48 5.13
N ARG A 55 5.39 -4.45 5.76
CA ARG A 55 5.53 -4.11 7.18
C ARG A 55 6.08 -2.71 7.30
N VAL A 56 5.21 -1.78 7.63
CA VAL A 56 5.59 -0.38 7.85
C VAL A 56 5.43 -0.07 9.33
N PRO A 57 6.42 0.56 9.99
CA PRO A 57 6.28 0.99 11.38
C PRO A 57 5.01 1.82 11.58
N PRO A 58 4.33 1.69 12.72
CA PRO A 58 3.16 2.51 13.01
C PRO A 58 3.55 3.99 13.08
N PHE A 59 2.65 4.86 12.64
CA PHE A 59 2.78 6.29 12.86
C PHE A 59 2.29 6.67 14.27
N PRO A 60 2.65 7.83 14.81
CA PRO A 60 2.32 8.24 16.18
C PRO A 60 0.81 8.20 16.45
N SER A 61 0.41 7.62 17.57
CA SER A 61 -1.01 7.47 17.94
C SER A 61 -1.73 8.81 18.12
N ALA A 62 -1.02 9.88 18.49
CA ALA A 62 -1.58 11.23 18.51
C ALA A 62 -2.11 11.63 17.14
N GLN A 63 -1.35 11.38 16.06
CA GLN A 63 -1.80 11.65 14.68
C GLN A 63 -3.00 10.78 14.29
N ALA A 64 -3.07 9.53 14.79
CA ALA A 64 -4.23 8.68 14.54
C ALA A 64 -5.50 9.24 15.21
N ILE A 65 -5.36 9.78 16.42
CA ILE A 65 -6.46 10.45 17.14
C ILE A 65 -6.90 11.71 16.38
N ASP A 66 -5.96 12.55 15.96
CA ASP A 66 -6.25 13.75 15.17
C ASP A 66 -7.02 13.44 13.89
N GLU A 67 -6.61 12.38 13.15
CA GLU A 67 -7.30 11.94 11.92
C GLU A 67 -8.71 11.42 12.22
N ILE A 68 -8.91 10.69 13.32
CA ILE A 68 -10.24 10.21 13.75
C ILE A 68 -11.14 11.38 14.09
N GLU A 69 -10.66 12.32 14.92
CA GLU A 69 -11.41 13.48 15.37
C GLU A 69 -11.78 14.40 14.21
N LEU A 70 -10.83 14.61 13.27
CA LEU A 70 -11.07 15.36 12.04
C LEU A 70 -12.14 14.70 11.16
N ALA A 71 -12.08 13.37 10.99
CA ALA A 71 -13.00 12.65 10.12
C ALA A 71 -14.40 12.51 10.71
N LEU A 72 -14.52 12.36 12.02
CA LEU A 72 -15.81 12.10 12.71
C LEU A 72 -16.40 13.33 13.40
N GLY A 73 -15.64 14.44 13.47
CA GLY A 73 -16.08 15.74 14.00
C GLY A 73 -16.32 15.77 15.51
N LYS A 74 -15.78 14.80 16.26
CA LYS A 74 -15.91 14.68 17.71
C LYS A 74 -14.61 14.17 18.36
N PRO A 75 -14.32 14.57 19.60
CA PRO A 75 -13.23 14.00 20.37
C PRO A 75 -13.32 12.49 20.52
N VAL A 76 -12.16 11.80 20.48
CA VAL A 76 -12.08 10.33 20.60
C VAL A 76 -12.79 9.82 21.85
N GLY A 77 -12.70 10.55 22.99
CA GLY A 77 -13.38 10.17 24.24
C GLY A 77 -14.90 10.28 24.22
N GLU A 78 -15.48 11.01 23.24
CA GLU A 78 -16.94 11.03 23.01
C GLU A 78 -17.39 9.94 22.01
N LEU A 79 -16.49 9.51 21.13
CA LEU A 79 -16.76 8.51 20.12
C LEU A 79 -16.67 7.08 20.68
N PHE A 80 -15.73 6.86 21.59
CA PHE A 80 -15.42 5.54 22.15
C PHE A 80 -15.35 5.58 23.67
N ALA A 81 -15.92 4.60 24.33
CA ALA A 81 -15.75 4.41 25.77
C ALA A 81 -14.29 4.06 26.12
N GLU A 82 -13.62 3.31 25.21
CA GLU A 82 -12.20 2.99 25.31
C GLU A 82 -11.58 3.03 23.91
N PHE A 83 -10.38 3.62 23.81
CA PHE A 83 -9.58 3.61 22.57
C PHE A 83 -8.15 3.18 22.89
N SER A 84 -7.68 2.12 22.19
CA SER A 84 -6.30 1.66 22.33
C SER A 84 -5.35 2.55 21.55
N ALA A 85 -4.50 3.28 22.22
CA ALA A 85 -3.46 4.07 21.57
C ALA A 85 -2.41 3.21 20.84
N THR A 86 -2.22 1.95 21.25
CA THR A 86 -1.30 1.04 20.56
C THR A 86 -2.02 0.37 19.40
N PRO A 87 -1.56 0.54 18.15
CA PRO A 87 -2.16 -0.13 17.01
C PRO A 87 -1.91 -1.64 17.05
N VAL A 88 -2.91 -2.43 16.64
CA VAL A 88 -2.80 -3.89 16.55
C VAL A 88 -2.21 -4.35 15.22
N ALA A 89 -2.28 -3.49 14.19
CA ALA A 89 -1.69 -3.73 12.88
C ALA A 89 -1.27 -2.40 12.23
N SER A 90 -0.21 -2.44 11.43
CA SER A 90 0.26 -1.31 10.65
C SER A 90 0.71 -1.78 9.28
N ALA A 91 0.21 -1.14 8.23
CA ALA A 91 0.50 -1.42 6.83
C ALA A 91 0.92 -0.15 6.08
N SER A 92 1.16 -0.27 4.77
CA SER A 92 1.62 0.83 3.91
C SER A 92 0.71 2.06 3.94
N VAL A 93 -0.61 1.87 3.94
CA VAL A 93 -1.59 2.96 3.79
C VAL A 93 -2.34 3.31 5.07
N ALA A 94 -2.39 2.41 6.06
CA ALA A 94 -3.22 2.56 7.26
C ALA A 94 -2.64 1.81 8.46
N GLN A 95 -3.16 2.12 9.64
CA GLN A 95 -3.02 1.29 10.84
C GLN A 95 -4.39 1.03 11.47
N VAL A 96 -4.48 0.01 12.32
CA VAL A 96 -5.72 -0.42 12.96
C VAL A 96 -5.56 -0.36 14.46
N HIS A 97 -6.56 0.21 15.14
CA HIS A 97 -6.65 0.28 16.60
C HIS A 97 -7.89 -0.47 17.08
N PHE A 98 -7.82 -1.04 18.27
CA PHE A 98 -9.04 -1.53 18.94
C PHE A 98 -9.70 -0.40 19.71
N ALA A 99 -11.03 -0.40 19.70
CA ALA A 99 -11.83 0.53 20.49
C ALA A 99 -13.09 -0.19 21.00
N ARG A 100 -13.77 0.44 21.97
CA ARG A 100 -15.05 -0.02 22.50
C ARG A 100 -16.07 1.10 22.39
N LEU A 101 -17.22 0.84 21.81
CA LEU A 101 -18.33 1.78 21.76
C LEU A 101 -19.02 1.92 23.13
N ALA A 102 -19.88 2.92 23.29
CA ALA A 102 -20.60 3.20 24.52
C ALA A 102 -21.54 2.04 24.97
N ASP A 103 -22.00 1.23 24.01
CA ASP A 103 -22.82 0.03 24.27
C ASP A 103 -21.99 -1.21 24.65
N GLY A 104 -20.66 -1.08 24.76
CA GLY A 104 -19.73 -2.16 25.06
C GLY A 104 -19.24 -2.95 23.85
N THR A 105 -19.72 -2.67 22.64
CA THR A 105 -19.31 -3.36 21.41
C THR A 105 -17.84 -3.09 21.11
N GLN A 106 -17.05 -4.14 20.90
CA GLN A 106 -15.66 -4.03 20.45
C GLN A 106 -15.62 -3.79 18.94
N VAL A 107 -14.80 -2.82 18.53
CA VAL A 107 -14.61 -2.44 17.11
C VAL A 107 -13.13 -2.32 16.77
N ALA A 108 -12.81 -2.51 15.48
CA ALA A 108 -11.53 -2.18 14.89
C ALA A 108 -11.66 -0.86 14.16
N VAL A 109 -10.83 0.10 14.53
CA VAL A 109 -10.79 1.43 13.92
C VAL A 109 -9.59 1.49 12.98
N LYS A 110 -9.85 1.52 11.67
CA LYS A 110 -8.83 1.65 10.64
C LYS A 110 -8.61 3.13 10.34
N VAL A 111 -7.37 3.58 10.44
CA VAL A 111 -6.99 4.98 10.26
C VAL A 111 -5.96 5.08 9.15
N LEU A 112 -6.23 5.87 8.12
CA LEU A 112 -5.27 6.14 7.05
C LEU A 112 -4.08 6.91 7.58
N ARG A 113 -2.89 6.68 7.01
CA ARG A 113 -1.71 7.48 7.33
C ARG A 113 -1.92 8.93 6.93
N PRO A 114 -1.55 9.90 7.80
CA PRO A 114 -1.62 11.31 7.47
C PRO A 114 -0.93 11.63 6.14
N GLY A 115 -1.60 12.36 5.27
CA GLY A 115 -1.05 12.77 3.98
C GLY A 115 -0.84 11.65 2.95
N ILE A 116 -1.24 10.40 3.23
CA ILE A 116 -0.98 9.23 2.36
C ILE A 116 -1.48 9.42 0.92
N ARG A 117 -2.56 10.17 0.72
CA ARG A 117 -3.09 10.46 -0.62
C ARG A 117 -2.06 11.16 -1.51
N ASN A 118 -1.35 12.16 -0.98
CA ASN A 118 -0.32 12.89 -1.73
C ASN A 118 0.89 12.00 -2.03
N VAL A 119 1.30 11.16 -1.07
CA VAL A 119 2.38 10.19 -1.29
C VAL A 119 2.02 9.24 -2.43
N ILE A 120 0.82 8.64 -2.39
CA ILE A 120 0.34 7.73 -3.43
C ILE A 120 0.30 8.41 -4.80
N TRP A 121 -0.19 9.65 -4.90
CA TRP A 121 -0.23 10.37 -6.18
C TRP A 121 1.17 10.60 -6.76
N ASN A 122 2.13 10.99 -5.94
CA ASN A 122 3.52 11.21 -6.37
C ASN A 122 4.18 9.89 -6.81
N ASP A 123 3.99 8.82 -6.05
CA ASP A 123 4.57 7.50 -6.35
C ASP A 123 3.95 6.89 -7.61
N LEU A 124 2.63 7.05 -7.82
CA LEU A 124 1.96 6.62 -9.04
C LEU A 124 2.45 7.40 -10.27
N ALA A 125 2.70 8.71 -10.15
CA ALA A 125 3.27 9.51 -11.25
C ALA A 125 4.68 9.03 -11.62
N LEU A 126 5.49 8.65 -10.61
CA LEU A 126 6.83 8.08 -10.84
C LEU A 126 6.73 6.70 -11.51
N LEU A 127 5.81 5.83 -11.08
CA LEU A 127 5.55 4.54 -11.69
C LEU A 127 5.09 4.68 -13.15
N ASP A 128 4.17 5.59 -13.47
CA ASP A 128 3.72 5.83 -14.85
C ASP A 128 4.87 6.35 -15.73
N THR A 129 5.71 7.23 -15.18
CA THR A 129 6.90 7.72 -15.89
C THR A 129 7.87 6.58 -16.18
N ALA A 130 8.12 5.69 -15.22
CA ALA A 130 8.96 4.51 -15.41
C ALA A 130 8.35 3.55 -16.44
N ALA A 131 7.04 3.32 -16.40
CA ALA A 131 6.30 2.49 -17.34
C ALA A 131 6.40 3.04 -18.77
N MET A 132 6.22 4.36 -18.95
CA MET A 132 6.37 5.04 -20.23
C MET A 132 7.80 4.88 -20.78
N LEU A 133 8.82 4.99 -19.93
CA LEU A 133 10.21 4.79 -20.31
C LEU A 133 10.46 3.36 -20.80
N VAL A 134 9.95 2.34 -20.07
CA VAL A 134 10.04 0.94 -20.47
C VAL A 134 9.40 0.72 -21.84
N GLU A 135 8.21 1.26 -22.09
CA GLU A 135 7.55 1.16 -23.41
C GLU A 135 8.30 1.86 -24.53
N SER A 136 9.00 2.96 -24.23
CA SER A 136 9.73 3.71 -25.26
C SER A 136 11.06 3.07 -25.65
N VAL A 137 11.78 2.49 -24.67
CA VAL A 137 13.16 2.02 -24.86
C VAL A 137 13.22 0.52 -25.20
N TRP A 138 12.26 -0.27 -24.71
CA TRP A 138 12.30 -1.72 -24.81
C TRP A 138 11.11 -2.28 -25.61
N LYS A 139 11.39 -2.77 -26.85
CA LYS A 139 10.34 -3.28 -27.77
C LYS A 139 9.53 -4.42 -27.18
N GLU A 140 10.20 -5.38 -26.51
CA GLU A 140 9.53 -6.51 -25.87
C GLU A 140 8.74 -6.05 -24.62
N GLY A 141 9.19 -5.00 -23.96
CA GLY A 141 8.51 -4.40 -22.80
C GLY A 141 7.12 -3.86 -23.15
N ARG A 142 6.89 -3.44 -24.38
CA ARG A 142 5.55 -3.00 -24.84
C ARG A 142 4.49 -4.09 -24.75
N ARG A 143 4.87 -5.37 -24.93
CA ARG A 143 3.93 -6.51 -24.82
C ARG A 143 3.41 -6.68 -23.40
N LEU A 144 4.17 -6.25 -22.39
CA LEU A 144 3.81 -6.32 -20.99
C LEU A 144 2.82 -5.22 -20.61
N LYS A 145 2.58 -4.23 -21.48
CA LYS A 145 1.67 -3.11 -21.27
C LYS A 145 1.84 -2.45 -19.88
N PRO A 146 3.06 -2.03 -19.51
CA PRO A 146 3.36 -1.61 -18.14
C PRO A 146 2.50 -0.43 -17.69
N ARG A 147 2.08 0.47 -18.57
CA ARG A 147 1.18 1.56 -18.22
C ARG A 147 -0.23 1.08 -17.89
N GLU A 148 -0.75 0.03 -18.55
CA GLU A 148 -2.03 -0.57 -18.19
C GLU A 148 -1.91 -1.22 -16.80
N VAL A 149 -0.79 -1.87 -16.48
CA VAL A 149 -0.52 -2.46 -15.16
C VAL A 149 -0.49 -1.38 -14.06
N VAL A 150 0.18 -0.26 -14.32
CA VAL A 150 0.21 0.88 -13.36
C VAL A 150 -1.20 1.48 -13.18
N ALA A 151 -1.98 1.60 -14.25
CA ALA A 151 -3.35 2.11 -14.17
C ALA A 151 -4.27 1.19 -13.35
N GLU A 152 -4.12 -0.13 -13.49
CA GLU A 152 -4.84 -1.13 -12.72
C GLU A 152 -4.44 -1.07 -11.23
N PHE A 153 -3.15 -0.96 -10.95
CA PHE A 153 -2.64 -0.76 -9.60
C PHE A 153 -3.15 0.55 -8.97
N ALA A 154 -3.18 1.65 -9.72
CA ALA A 154 -3.74 2.92 -9.27
C ALA A 154 -5.23 2.83 -8.91
N LYS A 155 -5.99 1.99 -9.62
CA LYS A 155 -7.39 1.71 -9.28
C LYS A 155 -7.48 0.93 -7.97
N HIS A 156 -6.66 -0.10 -7.81
CA HIS A 156 -6.62 -0.90 -6.58
C HIS A 156 -6.27 -0.05 -5.35
N LEU A 157 -5.26 0.83 -5.45
CA LEU A 157 -4.93 1.75 -4.35
C LEU A 157 -6.05 2.73 -4.01
N ARG A 158 -6.80 3.21 -5.01
CA ARG A 158 -7.96 4.08 -4.76
C ARG A 158 -9.06 3.34 -4.00
N ASP A 159 -9.31 2.09 -4.34
CA ASP A 159 -10.28 1.24 -3.64
C ASP A 159 -9.85 0.99 -2.18
N GLU A 160 -8.55 0.82 -1.89
CA GLU A 160 -8.01 0.69 -0.52
C GLU A 160 -8.09 1.98 0.31
N LEU A 161 -8.09 3.14 -0.34
CA LEU A 161 -8.27 4.43 0.33
C LEU A 161 -9.73 4.76 0.63
N ASP A 162 -10.68 4.01 0.06
CA ASP A 162 -12.11 4.18 0.28
C ASP A 162 -12.59 3.32 1.46
N LEU A 163 -12.36 3.83 2.68
CA LEU A 163 -12.75 3.14 3.91
C LEU A 163 -14.27 2.96 4.03
N MET A 164 -15.08 3.83 3.40
CA MET A 164 -16.53 3.69 3.41
C MET A 164 -16.97 2.46 2.61
N ARG A 165 -16.37 2.25 1.45
CA ARG A 165 -16.62 1.07 0.62
C ARG A 165 -16.15 -0.21 1.32
N GLU A 166 -15.00 -0.17 1.96
CA GLU A 166 -14.47 -1.30 2.73
C GLU A 166 -15.42 -1.66 3.89
N ALA A 167 -15.89 -0.66 4.65
CA ALA A 167 -16.85 -0.87 5.73
C ALA A 167 -18.20 -1.43 5.24
N ALA A 168 -18.69 -0.95 4.09
CA ALA A 168 -19.90 -1.48 3.47
C ALA A 168 -19.73 -2.96 3.08
N ASN A 169 -18.60 -3.33 2.48
CA ASN A 169 -18.28 -4.72 2.12
C ASN A 169 -18.19 -5.62 3.37
N CYS A 170 -17.54 -5.16 4.44
CA CYS A 170 -17.47 -5.89 5.72
C CYS A 170 -18.85 -6.10 6.33
N SER A 171 -19.71 -5.07 6.27
CA SER A 171 -21.09 -5.15 6.78
C SER A 171 -21.95 -6.12 5.97
N GLN A 172 -21.74 -6.20 4.66
CA GLN A 172 -22.42 -7.17 3.81
C GLN A 172 -21.94 -8.59 4.09
N LEU A 173 -20.62 -8.78 4.23
CA LEU A 173 -20.05 -10.09 4.58
C LEU A 173 -20.62 -10.61 5.89
N ARG A 174 -20.67 -9.78 6.95
CA ARG A 174 -21.23 -10.13 8.25
C ARG A 174 -22.72 -10.52 8.19
N ARG A 175 -23.49 -10.03 7.20
CA ARG A 175 -24.89 -10.41 7.02
C ARG A 175 -25.07 -11.75 6.32
N ASN A 176 -24.05 -12.19 5.60
CA ASN A 176 -24.09 -13.43 4.82
C ASN A 176 -23.63 -14.65 5.63
N PHE A 177 -23.06 -14.44 6.83
CA PHE A 177 -22.60 -15.46 7.78
C PHE A 177 -23.19 -15.24 9.18
#